data_39592af8590ed2d3b43717355590903f
#
_entry.id   39592af8590ed2d3b43717355590903f
#
_cell.length_a   1.000
_cell.length_b   1.000
_cell.length_c   1.000
_cell.angle_alpha   90.00
_cell.angle_beta   90.00
_cell.angle_gamma   90.00
#
_symmetry.space_group_name_H-M   'P 1'
#
loop_
_entity.id
_entity.type
_entity.pdbx_description
1 polymer ?
#
loop_
_entity_poly.entity_id
_entity_poly.type
_entity_poly.pdbx_seq_one_letter_code
_entity_poly.pdbx_strand_id
1 'polypeptide(L)'
;FPFVNLGIVPELASSFILPRVLGFQRAKEICFFGEDLSAQRLFDLGLVNKVLPHDELLPHATQTAARLIPPQGAGLAVSLTKEAMHKPLIEAVTQALDNENEALNRAFSTTDFFEAIGARKEKRAPVFKGK
;
A
#
# COMPACT_ATOMS: atom_id res chain seq x y z
N PHE A 1 4.22 4.55 -3.59
CA PHE A 1 4.31 3.16 -4.13
C PHE A 1 5.47 3.04 -5.15
N PRO A 2 6.73 3.38 -4.80
CA PRO A 2 7.84 3.51 -5.77
C PRO A 2 8.51 2.17 -6.11
N PHE A 3 7.80 1.07 -6.08
CA PHE A 3 8.36 -0.27 -6.25
C PHE A 3 9.13 -0.43 -7.56
N VAL A 4 8.53 -0.05 -8.68
CA VAL A 4 9.15 -0.17 -10.01
C VAL A 4 10.37 0.76 -10.17
N ASN A 5 10.38 1.90 -9.48
CA ASN A 5 11.51 2.84 -9.45
C ASN A 5 12.71 2.28 -8.67
N LEU A 6 12.48 1.25 -7.86
CA LEU A 6 13.50 0.48 -7.15
C LEU A 6 13.85 -0.83 -7.86
N GLY A 7 13.30 -1.07 -9.06
CA GLY A 7 13.50 -2.31 -9.81
C GLY A 7 12.85 -3.53 -9.16
N ILE A 8 11.80 -3.33 -8.34
CA ILE A 8 11.06 -4.41 -7.65
C ILE A 8 9.57 -4.37 -7.95
N VAL A 9 8.87 -5.42 -7.55
CA VAL A 9 7.41 -5.52 -7.65
C VAL A 9 6.73 -4.99 -6.38
N PRO A 10 5.40 -4.70 -6.41
CA PRO A 10 4.63 -4.44 -5.20
C PRO A 10 4.76 -5.54 -4.15
N GLU A 11 4.73 -5.15 -2.88
CA GLU A 11 4.78 -6.04 -1.72
C GLU A 11 3.63 -5.75 -0.75
N LEU A 12 3.56 -6.48 0.39
CA LEU A 12 2.53 -6.31 1.43
C LEU A 12 1.10 -6.55 0.91
N ALA A 13 0.96 -7.48 -0.04
CA ALA A 13 -0.28 -7.77 -0.77
C ALA A 13 -0.86 -6.58 -1.54
N SER A 14 -0.03 -5.56 -1.85
CA SER A 14 -0.46 -4.37 -2.59
C SER A 14 -1.00 -4.73 -3.99
N SER A 15 -0.42 -5.74 -4.65
CA SER A 15 -0.88 -6.23 -5.95
C SER A 15 -2.32 -6.77 -5.92
N PHE A 16 -2.76 -7.25 -4.76
CA PHE A 16 -4.11 -7.76 -4.53
C PHE A 16 -5.07 -6.68 -3.99
N ILE A 17 -4.60 -5.86 -3.03
CA ILE A 17 -5.45 -4.91 -2.31
C ILE A 17 -5.74 -3.68 -3.15
N LEU A 18 -4.72 -3.07 -3.80
CA LEU A 18 -4.90 -1.83 -4.56
C LEU A 18 -5.94 -1.95 -5.68
N PRO A 19 -5.95 -3.01 -6.52
CA PRO A 19 -6.99 -3.15 -7.55
C PRO A 19 -8.41 -3.26 -6.99
N ARG A 20 -8.57 -3.78 -5.76
CA ARG A 20 -9.87 -3.93 -5.10
C ARG A 20 -10.37 -2.62 -4.51
N VAL A 21 -9.47 -1.79 -4.04
CA VAL A 21 -9.83 -0.48 -3.48
C VAL A 21 -10.00 0.58 -4.57
N LEU A 22 -9.15 0.57 -5.60
CA LEU A 22 -9.05 1.64 -6.59
C LEU A 22 -9.61 1.27 -7.98
N GLY A 23 -9.84 -0.02 -8.23
CA GLY A 23 -10.02 -0.56 -9.57
C GLY A 23 -8.67 -0.74 -10.30
N PHE A 24 -8.65 -1.67 -11.28
CA PHE A 24 -7.41 -2.11 -11.94
C PHE A 24 -6.64 -0.98 -12.63
N GLN A 25 -7.33 -0.03 -13.28
CA GLN A 25 -6.64 1.00 -14.06
C GLN A 25 -5.82 1.95 -13.17
N ARG A 26 -6.43 2.43 -12.08
CA ARG A 26 -5.73 3.31 -11.13
C ARG A 26 -4.63 2.58 -10.36
N ALA A 27 -4.87 1.33 -9.99
CA ALA A 27 -3.85 0.50 -9.34
C ALA A 27 -2.64 0.29 -10.26
N LYS A 28 -2.85 0.01 -11.55
CA LYS A 28 -1.77 -0.10 -12.55
C LYS A 28 -1.01 1.22 -12.70
N GLU A 29 -1.72 2.34 -12.84
CA GLU A 29 -1.11 3.66 -12.94
C GLU A 29 -0.14 3.91 -11.77
N ILE A 30 -0.62 3.69 -10.53
CA ILE A 30 0.17 3.89 -9.31
C ILE A 30 1.36 2.92 -9.26
N CYS A 31 1.14 1.64 -9.53
CA CYS A 31 2.19 0.62 -9.39
C CYS A 31 3.21 0.65 -10.54
N PHE A 32 2.81 1.03 -11.76
CA PHE A 32 3.70 0.99 -12.93
C PHE A 32 4.54 2.26 -13.10
N PHE A 33 4.04 3.41 -12.65
CA PHE A 33 4.79 4.66 -12.72
C PHE A 33 5.52 5.00 -11.42
N GLY A 34 5.02 4.52 -10.27
CA GLY A 34 5.67 4.70 -8.97
C GLY A 34 5.83 6.17 -8.57
N GLU A 35 4.92 7.04 -9.03
CA GLU A 35 4.95 8.47 -8.73
C GLU A 35 4.57 8.75 -7.27
N ASP A 36 5.09 9.86 -6.74
CA ASP A 36 4.72 10.34 -5.41
C ASP A 36 3.28 10.85 -5.40
N LEU A 37 2.49 10.38 -4.44
CA LEU A 37 1.10 10.77 -4.27
C LEU A 37 0.96 11.68 -3.05
N SER A 38 0.36 12.86 -3.26
CA SER A 38 0.02 13.76 -2.16
C SER A 38 -1.09 13.15 -1.28
N ALA A 39 -1.16 13.58 -0.02
CA ALA A 39 -2.25 13.20 0.89
C ALA A 39 -3.64 13.51 0.30
N GLN A 40 -3.78 14.65 -0.37
CA GLN A 40 -5.04 15.02 -1.05
C GLN A 40 -5.35 14.05 -2.19
N ARG A 41 -4.36 13.66 -3.00
CA ARG A 41 -4.58 12.67 -4.06
C ARG A 41 -5.01 11.31 -3.51
N LEU A 42 -4.43 10.87 -2.38
CA LEU A 42 -4.84 9.64 -1.71
C LEU A 42 -6.28 9.71 -1.18
N PHE A 43 -6.71 10.88 -0.69
CA PHE A 43 -8.10 11.13 -0.29
C PHE A 43 -9.05 11.07 -1.48
N ASP A 44 -8.73 11.75 -2.58
CA ASP A 44 -9.54 11.77 -3.80
C ASP A 44 -9.69 10.37 -4.42
N LEU A 45 -8.67 9.52 -4.23
CA LEU A 45 -8.68 8.11 -4.64
C LEU A 45 -9.42 7.18 -3.65
N GLY A 46 -9.79 7.66 -2.48
CA GLY A 46 -10.44 6.84 -1.44
C GLY A 46 -9.51 5.92 -0.66
N LEU A 47 -8.18 6.13 -0.73
CA LEU A 47 -7.20 5.37 0.03
C LEU A 47 -7.06 5.83 1.48
N VAL A 48 -7.38 7.08 1.76
CA VAL A 48 -7.45 7.63 3.12
C VAL A 48 -8.80 8.29 3.35
N ASN A 49 -9.27 8.25 4.59
CA ASN A 49 -10.61 8.75 4.93
C ASN A 49 -10.66 10.26 5.13
N LYS A 50 -9.50 10.88 5.45
CA LYS A 50 -9.42 12.32 5.75
C LYS A 50 -7.99 12.82 5.61
N VAL A 51 -7.87 14.08 5.22
CA VAL A 51 -6.61 14.85 5.26
C VAL A 51 -6.80 15.98 6.27
N LEU A 52 -5.83 16.14 7.16
CA LEU A 52 -5.89 17.07 8.28
C LEU A 52 -4.54 17.77 8.44
N PRO A 53 -4.50 18.98 9.04
CA PRO A 53 -3.28 19.58 9.56
C PRO A 53 -2.57 18.58 10.50
N HIS A 54 -1.23 18.67 10.54
CA HIS A 54 -0.42 17.71 11.29
C HIS A 54 -0.77 17.64 12.78
N ASP A 55 -1.03 18.76 13.40
CA ASP A 55 -1.39 18.91 14.81
C ASP A 55 -2.80 18.41 15.14
N GLU A 56 -3.69 18.38 14.16
CA GLU A 56 -5.05 17.85 14.33
C GLU A 56 -5.16 16.33 14.12
N LEU A 57 -4.17 15.71 13.46
CA LEU A 57 -4.25 14.30 13.03
C LEU A 57 -4.44 13.34 14.21
N LEU A 58 -3.55 13.41 15.20
CA LEU A 58 -3.58 12.49 16.35
C LEU A 58 -4.80 12.70 17.25
N PRO A 59 -5.19 13.95 17.62
CA PRO A 59 -6.44 14.19 18.34
C PRO A 59 -7.67 13.64 17.60
N HIS A 60 -7.78 13.87 16.29
CA HIS A 60 -8.89 13.36 15.49
C HIS A 60 -8.91 11.82 15.41
N ALA A 61 -7.76 11.19 15.18
CA ALA A 61 -7.65 9.73 15.14
C ALA A 61 -8.07 9.09 16.47
N THR A 62 -7.59 9.65 17.60
CA THR A 62 -7.94 9.19 18.94
C THR A 62 -9.43 9.33 19.22
N GLN A 63 -10.03 10.48 18.89
CA GLN A 63 -11.45 10.69 19.03
C GLN A 63 -12.28 9.73 18.17
N THR A 64 -11.84 9.48 16.95
CA THR A 64 -12.50 8.54 16.04
C THR A 64 -12.41 7.12 16.57
N ALA A 65 -11.27 6.69 17.08
CA ALA A 65 -11.08 5.37 17.69
C ALA A 65 -11.94 5.18 18.94
N ALA A 66 -12.09 6.20 19.79
CA ALA A 66 -12.94 6.15 20.98
C ALA A 66 -14.41 5.86 20.65
N ARG A 67 -14.90 6.24 19.48
CA ARG A 67 -16.28 5.93 19.02
C ARG A 67 -16.50 4.45 18.71
N LEU A 68 -15.45 3.65 18.60
CA LEU A 68 -15.52 2.23 18.29
C LEU A 68 -15.56 1.34 19.54
N ILE A 69 -15.31 1.91 20.70
CA ILE A 69 -15.24 1.18 21.99
C ILE A 69 -16.21 1.76 23.02
N PRO A 70 -16.58 0.98 24.07
CA PRO A 70 -17.41 1.49 25.15
C PRO A 70 -16.81 2.73 25.84
N PRO A 71 -17.64 3.67 26.32
CA PRO A 71 -19.12 3.63 26.29
C PRO A 71 -19.74 4.16 24.99
N GLN A 72 -18.95 4.68 24.05
CA GLN A 72 -19.47 5.34 22.84
C GLN A 72 -19.81 4.35 21.72
N GLY A 73 -19.11 3.22 21.63
CA GLY A 73 -19.28 2.23 20.57
C GLY A 73 -19.47 0.81 21.06
N ALA A 74 -20.12 0.01 20.23
CA ALA A 74 -20.35 -1.41 20.47
C ALA A 74 -19.11 -2.24 20.06
N GLY A 75 -18.03 -2.19 20.85
CA GLY A 75 -16.72 -2.76 20.52
C GLY A 75 -16.76 -4.22 20.05
N LEU A 76 -17.60 -5.07 20.67
CA LEU A 76 -17.80 -6.45 20.23
C LEU A 76 -18.38 -6.51 18.80
N ALA A 77 -19.42 -5.72 18.51
CA ALA A 77 -20.01 -5.69 17.17
C ALA A 77 -19.01 -5.17 16.11
N VAL A 78 -18.19 -4.17 16.46
CA VAL A 78 -17.11 -3.68 15.60
C VAL A 78 -16.09 -4.79 15.32
N SER A 79 -15.65 -5.53 16.34
CA SER A 79 -14.73 -6.66 16.20
C SER A 79 -15.28 -7.76 15.30
N LEU A 80 -16.52 -8.19 15.52
CA LEU A 80 -17.19 -9.20 14.71
C LEU A 80 -17.41 -8.74 13.26
N THR A 81 -17.73 -7.46 13.06
CA THR A 81 -17.85 -6.87 11.72
C THR A 81 -16.51 -6.92 10.99
N LYS A 82 -15.43 -6.52 11.67
CA LYS A 82 -14.08 -6.59 11.10
C LYS A 82 -13.72 -8.03 10.73
N GLU A 83 -13.95 -8.98 11.60
CA GLU A 83 -13.74 -10.41 11.33
C GLU A 83 -14.52 -10.87 10.09
N ALA A 84 -15.82 -10.58 10.02
CA ALA A 84 -16.67 -10.95 8.90
C ALA A 84 -16.19 -10.36 7.56
N MET A 85 -15.69 -9.11 7.58
CA MET A 85 -15.15 -8.45 6.38
C MET A 85 -13.79 -9.01 5.93
N HIS A 86 -12.93 -9.44 6.87
CA HIS A 86 -11.55 -9.86 6.56
C HIS A 86 -11.42 -11.36 6.32
N LYS A 87 -12.21 -12.19 7.03
CA LYS A 87 -12.15 -13.65 6.93
C LYS A 87 -12.14 -14.18 5.47
N PRO A 88 -13.02 -13.69 4.57
CA PRO A 88 -13.02 -14.15 3.17
C PRO A 88 -11.77 -13.75 2.37
N LEU A 89 -10.97 -12.82 2.88
CA LEU A 89 -9.79 -12.29 2.18
C LEU A 89 -8.49 -12.96 2.62
N ILE A 90 -8.47 -13.66 3.75
CA ILE A 90 -7.24 -14.20 4.37
C ILE A 90 -6.48 -15.10 3.40
N GLU A 91 -7.15 -16.09 2.83
CA GLU A 91 -6.52 -17.03 1.89
C GLU A 91 -6.00 -16.32 0.64
N ALA A 92 -6.78 -15.42 0.06
CA ALA A 92 -6.40 -14.68 -1.14
C ALA A 92 -5.26 -13.68 -0.88
N VAL A 93 -5.21 -13.05 0.30
CA VAL A 93 -4.09 -12.19 0.72
C VAL A 93 -2.82 -13.02 0.93
N THR A 94 -2.93 -14.19 1.57
CA THR A 94 -1.78 -15.10 1.75
C THR A 94 -1.21 -15.52 0.40
N GLN A 95 -2.05 -15.93 -0.54
CA GLN A 95 -1.61 -16.30 -1.89
C GLN A 95 -0.98 -15.11 -2.63
N ALA A 96 -1.50 -13.89 -2.44
CA ALA A 96 -0.90 -12.71 -3.05
C ALA A 96 0.49 -12.41 -2.48
N LEU A 97 0.69 -12.56 -1.17
CA LEU A 97 2.00 -12.43 -0.53
C LEU A 97 3.00 -13.45 -1.05
N ASP A 98 2.59 -14.71 -1.22
CA ASP A 98 3.45 -15.75 -1.78
C ASP A 98 3.87 -15.41 -3.22
N ASN A 99 2.93 -14.98 -4.06
CA ASN A 99 3.21 -14.57 -5.44
C ASN A 99 4.13 -13.34 -5.51
N GLU A 100 3.91 -12.34 -4.64
CA GLU A 100 4.76 -11.15 -4.54
C GLU A 100 6.17 -11.53 -4.08
N ASN A 101 6.33 -12.41 -3.09
CA ASN A 101 7.63 -12.86 -2.59
C ASN A 101 8.41 -13.63 -3.68
N GLU A 102 7.74 -14.49 -4.45
CA GLU A 102 8.37 -15.16 -5.59
C GLU A 102 8.86 -14.14 -6.64
N ALA A 103 8.02 -13.17 -6.99
CA ALA A 103 8.37 -12.12 -7.94
C ALA A 103 9.48 -11.19 -7.41
N LEU A 104 9.48 -10.85 -6.10
CA LEU A 104 10.54 -10.09 -5.44
C LEU A 104 11.88 -10.82 -5.49
N ASN A 105 11.91 -12.13 -5.22
CA ASN A 105 13.13 -12.92 -5.30
C ASN A 105 13.73 -12.90 -6.71
N ARG A 106 12.90 -12.91 -7.74
CA ARG A 106 13.35 -12.74 -9.14
C ARG A 106 13.87 -11.32 -9.39
N ALA A 107 13.18 -10.29 -8.91
CA ALA A 107 13.57 -8.90 -9.07
C ALA A 107 14.92 -8.61 -8.40
N PHE A 108 15.15 -9.10 -7.18
CA PHE A 108 16.40 -8.90 -6.43
C PHE A 108 17.64 -9.49 -7.10
N SER A 109 17.49 -10.42 -8.03
CA SER A 109 18.60 -10.99 -8.81
C SER A 109 18.90 -10.23 -10.09
N THR A 110 18.16 -9.16 -10.41
CA THR A 110 18.32 -8.40 -11.66
C THR A 110 19.37 -7.31 -11.55
N THR A 111 20.00 -6.97 -12.70
CA THR A 111 20.89 -5.81 -12.79
C THR A 111 20.16 -4.50 -12.53
N ASP A 112 18.87 -4.44 -12.84
CA ASP A 112 18.04 -3.24 -12.66
C ASP A 112 17.78 -2.94 -11.17
N PHE A 113 17.65 -3.95 -10.33
CA PHE A 113 17.58 -3.77 -8.88
C PHE A 113 18.88 -3.14 -8.33
N PHE A 114 20.04 -3.68 -8.72
CA PHE A 114 21.34 -3.14 -8.28
C PHE A 114 21.59 -1.73 -8.83
N GLU A 115 21.17 -1.47 -10.06
CA GLU A 115 21.25 -0.12 -10.66
C GLU A 115 20.39 0.88 -9.86
N ALA A 116 19.15 0.52 -9.51
CA ALA A 116 18.27 1.38 -8.71
C ALA A 116 18.88 1.74 -7.35
N ILE A 117 19.48 0.75 -6.65
CA ILE A 117 20.16 0.97 -5.37
C ILE A 117 21.41 1.87 -5.55
N GLY A 118 22.22 1.62 -6.58
CA GLY A 118 23.40 2.42 -6.91
C GLY A 118 23.04 3.86 -7.25
N ALA A 119 22.09 4.04 -8.16
CA ALA A 119 21.61 5.36 -8.58
C ALA A 119 21.07 6.19 -7.42
N ARG A 120 20.32 5.54 -6.48
CA ARG A 120 19.82 6.21 -5.27
C ARG A 120 20.95 6.69 -4.35
N LYS A 121 22.00 5.87 -4.14
CA LYS A 121 23.19 6.27 -3.36
C LYS A 121 23.92 7.44 -4.01
N GLU A 122 24.01 7.44 -5.33
CA GLU A 122 24.68 8.47 -6.13
C GLU A 122 23.80 9.69 -6.41
N LYS A 123 22.53 9.67 -5.96
CA LYS A 123 21.52 10.74 -6.17
C LYS A 123 21.32 11.08 -7.67
N ARG A 124 21.33 10.08 -8.53
CA ARG A 124 21.04 10.19 -9.96
C ARG A 124 19.83 9.34 -10.35
N ALA A 125 19.30 9.59 -11.54
CA ALA A 125 18.29 8.72 -12.13
C ALA A 125 18.88 7.35 -12.49
N PRO A 126 18.15 6.24 -12.27
CA PRO A 126 18.58 4.92 -12.73
C PRO A 126 18.44 4.76 -14.23
N VAL A 127 19.27 3.86 -14.80
CA VAL A 127 19.23 3.50 -16.23
C VAL A 127 18.93 2.00 -16.33
N PHE A 128 17.68 1.65 -16.42
CA PHE A 128 17.22 0.28 -16.50
C PHE A 128 17.51 -0.37 -17.86
N LYS A 129 17.80 -1.68 -17.85
CA LYS A 129 18.12 -2.49 -19.03
C LYS A 129 17.14 -3.65 -19.25
N GLY A 130 16.21 -3.89 -18.33
CA GLY A 130 15.24 -4.96 -18.41
C GLY A 130 15.81 -6.36 -18.12
N LYS A 131 16.85 -6.45 -17.32
CA LYS A 131 17.54 -7.73 -17.04
C LYS A 131 18.21 -7.75 -15.68
#